data_73964d268c8c363d92025fff57af1e17
#
_entry.id   73964d268c8c363d92025fff57af1e17
#
_cell.length_a   1.000
_cell.length_b   1.000
_cell.length_c   1.000
_cell.angle_alpha   90.00
_cell.angle_beta   90.00
_cell.angle_gamma   90.00
#
_symmetry.space_group_name_H-M   'P 1'
#
loop_
_entity.id
_entity.type
_entity.pdbx_description
1 polymer ?
#
loop_
_entity_poly.entity_id
_entity_poly.type
_entity_poly.pdbx_seq_one_letter_code
_entity_poly.pdbx_strand_id
1 'polypeptide(L)'
;RRAHTLHRAARVVRERHGGRIPGDPEALRRLPGVGRYTAGAIASIAFGLPEPAVDGNVRRVLSRLHDLPDPGAAELRRLAAELVPAERPGDFNQALMELGATVCTPRSPRCDRCPIASYCRARAAGTQAERPRPKPSKAIPEDDVGTAIVLAPDGALLLVRRPEDGLLGGLWEFPGEVVAAGEMP
;
A
#
# COMPACT_ATOMS: atom_id res chain seq x y z
N ARG A 1 -5.28 -4.34 12.59
CA ARG A 1 -5.04 -2.96 12.13
C ARG A 1 -5.96 -2.56 10.96
N ARG A 2 -6.01 -3.32 9.85
CA ARG A 2 -6.88 -3.01 8.69
C ARG A 2 -8.37 -2.99 9.05
N ALA A 3 -8.85 -3.99 9.80
CA ALA A 3 -10.24 -4.07 10.25
C ALA A 3 -10.63 -2.87 11.13
N HIS A 4 -9.77 -2.48 12.08
CA HIS A 4 -10.01 -1.29 12.93
C HIS A 4 -10.11 -0.02 12.11
N THR A 5 -9.22 0.17 11.13
CA THR A 5 -9.24 1.35 10.25
C THR A 5 -10.51 1.39 9.42
N LEU A 6 -10.91 0.25 8.83
CA LEU A 6 -12.15 0.13 8.06
C LEU A 6 -13.39 0.41 8.93
N HIS A 7 -13.45 -0.15 10.13
CA HIS A 7 -14.53 0.10 11.08
C HIS A 7 -14.63 1.60 11.46
N ARG A 8 -13.49 2.24 11.73
CA ARG A 8 -13.46 3.69 11.99
C ARG A 8 -13.93 4.50 10.80
N ALA A 9 -13.52 4.15 9.58
CA ALA A 9 -13.99 4.80 8.36
C ALA A 9 -15.50 4.65 8.18
N ALA A 10 -16.05 3.46 8.39
CA ALA A 10 -17.49 3.20 8.31
C ALA A 10 -18.29 4.04 9.32
N ARG A 11 -17.78 4.21 10.55
CA ARG A 11 -18.39 5.10 11.54
C ARG A 11 -18.42 6.54 11.07
N VAL A 12 -17.30 7.07 10.55
CA VAL A 12 -17.24 8.45 10.02
C VAL A 12 -18.20 8.63 8.84
N VAL A 13 -18.28 7.65 7.93
CA VAL A 13 -19.24 7.68 6.82
C VAL A 13 -20.66 7.75 7.32
N ARG A 14 -21.02 6.94 8.32
CA ARG A 14 -22.36 6.97 8.91
C ARG A 14 -22.66 8.30 9.60
N GLU A 15 -21.73 8.82 10.40
CA GLU A 15 -21.95 9.99 11.27
C GLU A 15 -21.86 11.32 10.51
N ARG A 16 -20.98 11.43 9.52
CA ARG A 16 -20.66 12.69 8.83
C ARG A 16 -21.15 12.76 7.38
N HIS A 17 -21.45 11.61 6.78
CA HIS A 17 -21.84 11.52 5.37
C HIS A 17 -23.19 10.80 5.17
N GLY A 18 -24.00 10.68 6.23
CA GLY A 18 -25.33 10.07 6.15
C GLY A 18 -25.34 8.62 5.66
N GLY A 19 -24.27 7.87 5.95
CA GLY A 19 -24.12 6.47 5.53
C GLY A 19 -23.69 6.27 4.07
N ARG A 20 -23.42 7.32 3.31
CA ARG A 20 -22.99 7.26 1.91
C ARG A 20 -21.51 7.60 1.80
N ILE A 21 -20.76 6.82 1.03
CA ILE A 21 -19.36 7.13 0.75
C ILE A 21 -19.33 8.41 -0.10
N PRO A 22 -18.55 9.44 0.31
CA PRO A 22 -18.47 10.69 -0.46
C PRO A 22 -17.75 10.44 -1.80
N GLY A 23 -18.22 11.09 -2.89
CA GLY A 23 -17.58 11.05 -4.20
C GLY A 23 -16.40 12.03 -4.34
N ASP A 24 -16.35 13.07 -3.50
CA ASP A 24 -15.29 14.06 -3.54
C ASP A 24 -13.95 13.49 -3.05
N PRO A 25 -12.85 13.62 -3.83
CA PRO A 25 -11.53 13.07 -3.49
C PRO A 25 -10.96 13.60 -2.16
N GLU A 26 -11.21 14.87 -1.83
CA GLU A 26 -10.72 15.45 -0.57
C GLU A 26 -11.53 14.93 0.62
N ALA A 27 -12.84 14.75 0.49
CA ALA A 27 -13.65 14.12 1.52
C ALA A 27 -13.26 12.65 1.74
N LEU A 28 -12.98 11.91 0.66
CA LEU A 28 -12.44 10.55 0.74
C LEU A 28 -11.13 10.49 1.53
N ARG A 29 -10.22 11.41 1.30
CA ARG A 29 -8.90 11.47 1.99
C ARG A 29 -9.00 11.77 3.49
N ARG A 30 -10.10 12.35 3.94
CA ARG A 30 -10.38 12.58 5.37
C ARG A 30 -10.87 11.34 6.09
N LEU A 31 -11.24 10.29 5.36
CA LEU A 31 -11.66 9.04 5.96
C LEU A 31 -10.45 8.28 6.54
N PRO A 32 -10.59 7.68 7.74
CA PRO A 32 -9.52 6.89 8.34
C PRO A 32 -9.01 5.80 7.40
N GLY A 33 -7.69 5.77 7.16
CA GLY A 33 -7.03 4.78 6.32
C GLY A 33 -7.18 4.98 4.81
N VAL A 34 -7.82 6.03 4.38
CA VAL A 34 -7.91 6.40 2.97
C VAL A 34 -6.79 7.38 2.63
N GLY A 35 -5.74 6.87 2.01
CA GLY A 35 -4.65 7.66 1.46
C GLY A 35 -4.95 8.16 0.05
N ARG A 36 -4.00 8.91 -0.53
CA ARG A 36 -4.12 9.48 -1.89
C ARG A 36 -4.43 8.43 -2.95
N TYR A 37 -3.74 7.28 -2.90
CA TYR A 37 -3.99 6.16 -3.80
C TYR A 37 -5.43 5.64 -3.68
N THR A 38 -5.86 5.31 -2.46
CA THR A 38 -7.20 4.77 -2.22
C THR A 38 -8.30 5.77 -2.61
N ALA A 39 -8.09 7.06 -2.32
CA ALA A 39 -9.03 8.10 -2.73
C ALA A 39 -9.14 8.21 -4.25
N GLY A 40 -8.01 8.22 -4.97
CA GLY A 40 -7.98 8.22 -6.44
C GLY A 40 -8.63 6.98 -7.05
N ALA A 41 -8.37 5.80 -6.49
CA ALA A 41 -8.99 4.56 -6.93
C ALA A 41 -10.52 4.58 -6.74
N ILE A 42 -11.00 4.98 -5.55
CA ILE A 42 -12.45 5.09 -5.29
C ILE A 42 -13.08 6.15 -6.21
N ALA A 43 -12.49 7.34 -6.29
CA ALA A 43 -13.00 8.42 -7.12
C ALA A 43 -13.12 8.03 -8.59
N SER A 44 -12.12 7.35 -9.13
CA SER A 44 -12.12 6.98 -10.55
C SER A 44 -12.99 5.76 -10.85
N ILE A 45 -12.94 4.73 -10.02
CA ILE A 45 -13.62 3.45 -10.29
C ILE A 45 -15.11 3.52 -9.91
N ALA A 46 -15.43 4.11 -8.75
CA ALA A 46 -16.80 4.15 -8.26
C ALA A 46 -17.57 5.41 -8.68
N PHE A 47 -16.88 6.51 -8.93
CA PHE A 47 -17.53 7.80 -9.22
C PHE A 47 -17.19 8.37 -10.61
N GLY A 48 -16.33 7.68 -11.41
CA GLY A 48 -15.99 8.11 -12.76
C GLY A 48 -15.21 9.42 -12.84
N LEU A 49 -14.56 9.83 -11.75
CA LEU A 49 -13.78 11.07 -11.73
C LEU A 49 -12.38 10.84 -12.30
N PRO A 50 -11.81 11.75 -13.08
CA PRO A 50 -10.48 11.60 -13.71
C PRO A 50 -9.35 11.80 -12.68
N GLU A 51 -9.39 11.04 -11.60
CA GLU A 51 -8.41 11.03 -10.52
C GLU A 51 -7.39 9.90 -10.68
N PRO A 52 -6.08 10.18 -10.59
CA PRO A 52 -5.05 9.16 -10.73
C PRO A 52 -4.95 8.29 -9.47
N ALA A 53 -4.79 6.97 -9.68
CA ALA A 53 -4.54 5.99 -8.63
C ALA A 53 -3.11 5.44 -8.76
N VAL A 54 -2.17 5.99 -7.97
CA VAL A 54 -0.75 5.60 -8.05
C VAL A 54 -0.38 4.70 -6.88
N ASP A 55 -0.34 3.38 -7.13
CA ASP A 55 0.20 2.36 -6.23
C ASP A 55 1.66 2.01 -6.56
N GLY A 56 2.20 0.96 -5.95
CA GLY A 56 3.54 0.47 -6.23
C GLY A 56 3.71 -0.07 -7.66
N ASN A 57 2.66 -0.64 -8.24
CA ASN A 57 2.66 -1.13 -9.61
C ASN A 57 2.69 0.02 -10.60
N VAL A 58 1.78 0.97 -10.43
CA VAL A 58 1.69 2.19 -11.25
C VAL A 58 2.98 3.02 -11.16
N ARG A 59 3.55 3.18 -9.94
CA ARG A 59 4.89 3.80 -9.76
C ARG A 59 5.93 3.14 -10.67
N ARG A 60 6.00 1.83 -10.68
CA ARG A 60 6.98 1.08 -11.48
C ARG A 60 6.74 1.24 -12.98
N VAL A 61 5.48 1.14 -13.42
CA VAL A 61 5.11 1.32 -14.83
C VAL A 61 5.49 2.72 -15.30
N LEU A 62 5.10 3.76 -14.58
CA LEU A 62 5.41 5.15 -14.93
C LEU A 62 6.92 5.44 -14.88
N SER A 63 7.63 4.91 -13.87
CA SER A 63 9.08 5.05 -13.79
C SER A 63 9.78 4.47 -15.02
N ARG A 64 9.31 3.32 -15.52
CA ARG A 64 9.86 2.68 -16.72
C ARG A 64 9.40 3.36 -18.00
N LEU A 65 8.15 3.74 -18.08
CA LEU A 65 7.60 4.42 -19.25
C LEU A 65 8.37 5.71 -19.55
N HIS A 66 8.70 6.48 -18.52
CA HIS A 66 9.42 7.76 -18.63
C HIS A 66 10.93 7.65 -18.35
N ASP A 67 11.47 6.45 -18.08
CA ASP A 67 12.87 6.18 -17.70
C ASP A 67 13.35 6.97 -16.48
N LEU A 68 12.50 7.08 -15.45
CA LEU A 68 12.81 7.84 -14.24
C LEU A 68 13.44 6.95 -13.18
N PRO A 69 14.68 7.22 -12.71
CA PRO A 69 15.37 6.38 -11.76
C PRO A 69 14.77 6.43 -10.34
N ASP A 70 14.36 7.62 -9.89
CA ASP A 70 13.77 7.80 -8.54
C ASP A 70 12.75 8.95 -8.53
N PRO A 71 11.60 8.78 -9.20
CA PRO A 71 10.59 9.82 -9.25
C PRO A 71 9.92 10.02 -7.90
N GLY A 72 9.70 11.28 -7.54
CA GLY A 72 8.93 11.67 -6.36
C GLY A 72 7.43 11.36 -6.50
N ALA A 73 6.72 11.26 -5.37
CA ALA A 73 5.28 10.97 -5.39
C ALA A 73 4.45 12.06 -6.11
N ALA A 74 4.85 13.32 -6.01
CA ALA A 74 4.19 14.43 -6.70
C ALA A 74 4.35 14.35 -8.23
N GLU A 75 5.55 14.03 -8.69
CA GLU A 75 5.86 13.85 -10.10
C GLU A 75 5.07 12.69 -10.71
N LEU A 76 5.07 11.53 -10.04
CA LEU A 76 4.31 10.37 -10.47
C LEU A 76 2.80 10.66 -10.55
N ARG A 77 2.28 11.41 -9.58
CA ARG A 77 0.86 11.80 -9.60
C ARG A 77 0.55 12.72 -10.77
N ARG A 78 1.41 13.70 -11.05
CA ARG A 78 1.27 14.59 -12.21
C ARG A 78 1.27 13.78 -13.51
N LEU A 79 2.26 12.94 -13.71
CA LEU A 79 2.36 12.08 -14.89
C LEU A 79 1.15 11.15 -15.04
N ALA A 80 0.66 10.57 -13.94
CA ALA A 80 -0.54 9.75 -13.98
C ALA A 80 -1.77 10.58 -14.35
N ALA A 81 -1.92 11.79 -13.78
CA ALA A 81 -3.06 12.66 -14.05
C ALA A 81 -3.13 13.09 -15.53
N GLU A 82 -1.99 13.29 -16.17
CA GLU A 82 -1.90 13.63 -17.61
C GLU A 82 -2.36 12.48 -18.52
N LEU A 83 -2.35 11.24 -18.00
CA LEU A 83 -2.70 10.05 -18.78
C LEU A 83 -4.14 9.56 -18.53
N VAL A 84 -4.75 9.92 -17.39
CA VAL A 84 -6.11 9.45 -17.04
C VAL A 84 -7.13 10.12 -17.96
N PRO A 85 -7.87 9.33 -18.79
CA PRO A 85 -8.90 9.90 -19.66
C PRO A 85 -10.16 10.27 -18.86
N ALA A 86 -10.89 11.27 -19.35
CA ALA A 86 -12.12 11.74 -18.70
C ALA A 86 -13.27 10.73 -18.82
N GLU A 87 -13.33 9.98 -19.94
CA GLU A 87 -14.48 9.12 -20.25
C GLU A 87 -14.45 7.79 -19.47
N ARG A 88 -13.28 7.21 -19.24
CA ARG A 88 -13.12 5.88 -18.60
C ARG A 88 -11.97 5.87 -17.61
N PRO A 89 -11.95 6.76 -16.59
CA PRO A 89 -10.80 6.89 -15.69
C PRO A 89 -10.57 5.66 -14.82
N GLY A 90 -11.65 5.01 -14.38
CA GLY A 90 -11.57 3.81 -13.55
C GLY A 90 -10.97 2.62 -14.29
N ASP A 91 -11.37 2.41 -15.56
CA ASP A 91 -10.82 1.35 -16.39
C ASP A 91 -9.34 1.58 -16.69
N PHE A 92 -8.96 2.83 -16.97
CA PHE A 92 -7.56 3.18 -17.19
C PHE A 92 -6.70 2.90 -15.95
N ASN A 93 -7.13 3.34 -14.77
CA ASN A 93 -6.39 3.08 -13.54
C ASN A 93 -6.27 1.57 -13.25
N GLN A 94 -7.34 0.81 -13.44
CA GLN A 94 -7.31 -0.66 -13.29
C GLN A 94 -6.38 -1.31 -14.30
N ALA A 95 -6.44 -0.93 -15.57
CA ALA A 95 -5.56 -1.46 -16.61
C ALA A 95 -4.08 -1.17 -16.33
N LEU A 96 -3.76 0.04 -15.82
CA LEU A 96 -2.40 0.41 -15.48
C LEU A 96 -1.87 -0.37 -14.26
N MET A 97 -2.71 -0.59 -13.24
CA MET A 97 -2.38 -1.45 -12.11
C MET A 97 -2.17 -2.90 -12.54
N GLU A 98 -3.06 -3.44 -13.38
CA GLU A 98 -3.00 -4.80 -13.94
C GLU A 98 -1.75 -5.00 -14.79
N LEU A 99 -1.41 -4.04 -15.65
CA LEU A 99 -0.18 -4.05 -16.44
C LEU A 99 1.05 -4.18 -15.53
N GLY A 100 1.08 -3.43 -14.43
CA GLY A 100 2.14 -3.53 -13.43
C GLY A 100 2.17 -4.88 -12.72
N ALA A 101 1.01 -5.44 -12.38
CA ALA A 101 0.92 -6.71 -11.66
C ALA A 101 1.30 -7.91 -12.53
N THR A 102 0.94 -7.88 -13.82
CA THR A 102 1.00 -9.08 -14.69
C THR A 102 2.07 -9.04 -15.76
N VAL A 103 2.43 -7.89 -16.30
CA VAL A 103 3.38 -7.73 -17.41
C VAL A 103 4.64 -6.99 -17.00
N CYS A 104 4.48 -5.78 -16.49
CA CYS A 104 5.59 -4.92 -16.06
C CYS A 104 6.04 -5.25 -14.63
N THR A 105 6.34 -6.52 -14.37
CA THR A 105 6.70 -7.07 -13.06
C THR A 105 8.01 -6.50 -12.51
N PRO A 106 8.26 -6.54 -11.19
CA PRO A 106 9.52 -6.04 -10.60
C PRO A 106 10.76 -6.72 -11.17
N ARG A 107 10.72 -8.04 -11.25
CA ARG A 107 11.78 -8.88 -11.82
C ARG A 107 11.32 -9.44 -13.16
N SER A 108 12.21 -9.52 -14.15
CA SER A 108 11.93 -10.11 -15.47
C SER A 108 10.62 -9.62 -16.12
N PRO A 109 10.46 -8.31 -16.38
CA PRO A 109 9.26 -7.79 -17.03
C PRO A 109 9.12 -8.35 -18.44
N ARG A 110 7.89 -8.72 -18.82
CA ARG A 110 7.57 -9.30 -20.13
C ARG A 110 7.35 -8.20 -21.17
N CYS A 111 8.43 -7.50 -21.54
CA CYS A 111 8.38 -6.34 -22.43
C CYS A 111 7.95 -6.68 -23.85
N ASP A 112 8.17 -7.90 -24.31
CA ASP A 112 7.70 -8.46 -25.59
C ASP A 112 6.18 -8.57 -25.67
N ARG A 113 5.51 -8.73 -24.53
CA ARG A 113 4.04 -8.83 -24.42
C ARG A 113 3.38 -7.52 -23.95
N CYS A 114 4.16 -6.47 -23.76
CA CYS A 114 3.66 -5.22 -23.21
C CYS A 114 2.96 -4.38 -24.30
N PRO A 115 1.67 -4.03 -24.13
CA PRO A 115 0.92 -3.29 -25.17
C PRO A 115 1.43 -1.85 -25.36
N ILE A 116 2.18 -1.30 -24.41
CA ILE A 116 2.77 0.05 -24.49
C ILE A 116 4.30 0.02 -24.65
N ALA A 117 4.85 -1.10 -25.10
CA ALA A 117 6.30 -1.30 -25.23
C ALA A 117 6.99 -0.31 -26.16
N SER A 118 6.32 0.14 -27.24
CA SER A 118 6.83 1.12 -28.20
C SER A 118 7.04 2.52 -27.62
N TYR A 119 6.29 2.85 -26.57
CA TYR A 119 6.38 4.14 -25.87
C TYR A 119 7.32 4.11 -24.65
N CYS A 120 7.83 2.93 -24.29
CA CYS A 120 8.59 2.76 -23.06
C CYS A 120 10.05 3.19 -23.22
N ARG A 121 10.42 4.33 -22.62
CA ARG A 121 11.78 4.88 -22.66
C ARG A 121 12.80 3.96 -21.99
N ALA A 122 12.47 3.36 -20.84
CA ALA A 122 13.39 2.44 -20.18
C ALA A 122 13.66 1.17 -21.02
N ARG A 123 12.65 0.67 -21.77
CA ARG A 123 12.88 -0.44 -22.72
C ARG A 123 13.81 -0.01 -23.86
N ALA A 124 13.59 1.16 -24.42
CA ALA A 124 14.44 1.67 -25.49
C ALA A 124 15.89 1.89 -25.04
N ALA A 125 16.08 2.29 -23.78
CA ALA A 125 17.40 2.49 -23.18
C ALA A 125 18.01 1.22 -22.54
N GLY A 126 17.28 0.11 -22.45
CA GLY A 126 17.74 -1.11 -21.78
C GLY A 126 17.77 -1.01 -20.24
N THR A 127 17.16 0.00 -19.64
CA THR A 127 17.24 0.33 -18.20
C THR A 127 16.07 -0.17 -17.37
N GLN A 128 15.15 -0.97 -17.93
CA GLN A 128 13.93 -1.38 -17.24
C GLN A 128 14.16 -2.16 -15.94
N ALA A 129 15.29 -2.84 -15.79
CA ALA A 129 15.64 -3.54 -14.55
C ALA A 129 16.04 -2.58 -13.42
N GLU A 130 16.49 -1.37 -13.77
CA GLU A 130 16.97 -0.34 -12.86
C GLU A 130 15.89 0.71 -12.51
N ARG A 131 14.68 0.58 -13.05
CA ARG A 131 13.59 1.55 -12.87
C ARG A 131 12.39 0.94 -12.14
N PRO A 132 11.89 1.60 -11.09
CA PRO A 132 12.60 2.63 -10.31
C PRO A 132 13.81 2.03 -9.61
N ARG A 133 14.78 2.87 -9.23
CA ARG A 133 15.97 2.42 -8.49
C ARG A 133 15.53 1.71 -7.21
N PRO A 134 16.03 0.49 -6.94
CA PRO A 134 15.72 -0.23 -5.70
C PRO A 134 16.11 0.62 -4.48
N LYS A 135 15.22 0.71 -3.52
CA LYS A 135 15.57 1.32 -2.23
C LYS A 135 16.49 0.36 -1.46
N PRO A 136 17.52 0.86 -0.77
CA PRO A 136 18.31 0.02 0.12
C PRO A 136 17.38 -0.65 1.14
N SER A 137 17.62 -1.94 1.39
CA SER A 137 16.92 -2.66 2.45
C SER A 137 17.28 -2.03 3.79
N LYS A 138 16.26 -1.66 4.57
CA LYS A 138 16.50 -1.33 5.97
C LYS A 138 16.78 -2.63 6.72
N ALA A 139 17.76 -2.60 7.61
CA ALA A 139 17.95 -3.69 8.57
C ALA A 139 16.65 -3.88 9.35
N ILE A 140 16.21 -5.11 9.45
CA ILE A 140 15.05 -5.49 10.28
C ILE A 140 15.63 -5.62 11.69
N PRO A 141 15.12 -4.90 12.71
CA PRO A 141 15.51 -5.13 14.09
C PRO A 141 15.18 -6.58 14.48
N GLU A 142 16.11 -7.24 15.15
CA GLU A 142 15.94 -8.57 15.72
C GLU A 142 15.97 -8.40 17.25
N ASP A 143 14.87 -8.76 17.90
CA ASP A 143 14.74 -8.71 19.36
C ASP A 143 14.56 -10.14 19.86
N ASP A 144 15.37 -10.55 20.84
CA ASP A 144 15.16 -11.78 21.59
C ASP A 144 14.09 -11.51 22.66
N VAL A 145 13.05 -12.35 22.68
CA VAL A 145 11.94 -12.19 23.63
C VAL A 145 11.85 -13.42 24.53
N GLY A 146 12.05 -13.22 25.82
CA GLY A 146 11.76 -14.20 26.86
C GLY A 146 10.25 -14.28 27.09
N THR A 147 9.66 -15.48 27.00
CA THR A 147 8.22 -15.69 27.15
C THR A 147 7.92 -16.69 28.25
N ALA A 148 7.06 -16.34 29.20
CA ALA A 148 6.62 -17.21 30.26
C ALA A 148 5.27 -17.88 29.94
N ILE A 149 5.20 -19.20 30.13
CA ILE A 149 3.93 -19.95 30.08
C ILE A 149 3.51 -20.25 31.51
N VAL A 150 2.50 -19.54 31.99
CA VAL A 150 1.98 -19.67 33.36
C VAL A 150 0.66 -20.42 33.31
N LEU A 151 0.61 -21.55 34.03
CA LEU A 151 -0.55 -22.41 34.16
C LEU A 151 -1.14 -22.30 35.57
N ALA A 152 -2.44 -22.10 35.64
CA ALA A 152 -3.18 -22.21 36.88
C ALA A 152 -3.44 -23.70 37.21
N PRO A 153 -3.78 -24.05 38.47
CA PRO A 153 -4.07 -25.43 38.87
C PRO A 153 -5.23 -26.10 38.14
N ASP A 154 -6.15 -25.33 37.61
CA ASP A 154 -7.28 -25.77 36.79
C ASP A 154 -6.94 -25.91 35.28
N GLY A 155 -5.68 -25.67 34.90
CA GLY A 155 -5.20 -25.72 33.50
C GLY A 155 -5.41 -24.46 32.71
N ALA A 156 -5.91 -23.37 33.30
CA ALA A 156 -6.04 -22.08 32.62
C ALA A 156 -4.66 -21.46 32.36
N LEU A 157 -4.50 -20.78 31.20
CA LEU A 157 -3.27 -20.08 30.78
C LEU A 157 -3.39 -18.61 31.09
N LEU A 158 -2.30 -18.00 31.61
CA LEU A 158 -2.21 -16.57 31.73
C LEU A 158 -1.86 -15.95 30.38
N LEU A 159 -2.73 -15.08 29.89
CA LEU A 159 -2.50 -14.26 28.70
C LEU A 159 -2.57 -12.77 29.06
N VAL A 160 -1.75 -11.99 28.43
CA VAL A 160 -1.76 -10.52 28.53
C VAL A 160 -2.21 -9.92 27.21
N ARG A 161 -2.91 -8.81 27.26
CA ARG A 161 -3.35 -8.11 26.06
C ARG A 161 -2.35 -7.02 25.72
N ARG A 162 -1.84 -7.03 24.48
CA ARG A 162 -0.92 -6.00 23.99
C ARG A 162 -1.58 -4.62 24.01
N PRO A 163 -0.81 -3.55 24.29
CA PRO A 163 -1.28 -2.19 24.15
C PRO A 163 -1.83 -1.94 22.74
N GLU A 164 -2.89 -1.15 22.63
CA GLU A 164 -3.54 -0.87 21.32
C GLU A 164 -2.61 -0.16 20.32
N ASP A 165 -1.68 0.68 20.81
CA ASP A 165 -0.79 1.53 20.00
C ASP A 165 0.56 0.87 19.67
N GLY A 166 0.66 -0.44 19.73
CA GLY A 166 1.90 -1.18 19.48
C GLY A 166 1.88 -2.07 18.22
N LEU A 167 3.00 -2.75 18.02
CA LEU A 167 3.08 -3.86 17.07
C LEU A 167 2.09 -4.94 17.52
N LEU A 168 1.20 -5.38 16.61
CA LEU A 168 0.15 -6.35 16.89
C LEU A 168 -0.79 -5.92 18.06
N GLY A 169 -1.04 -4.61 18.20
CA GLY A 169 -1.84 -4.04 19.28
C GLY A 169 -3.21 -4.68 19.41
N GLY A 170 -3.63 -4.87 20.69
CA GLY A 170 -4.90 -5.48 21.05
C GLY A 170 -4.97 -7.01 20.93
N LEU A 171 -3.93 -7.69 20.43
CA LEU A 171 -3.85 -9.14 20.43
C LEU A 171 -3.44 -9.68 21.82
N TRP A 172 -3.81 -10.92 22.10
CA TRP A 172 -3.42 -11.65 23.30
C TRP A 172 -2.12 -12.40 23.06
N GLU A 173 -1.23 -12.38 24.05
CA GLU A 173 0.05 -13.08 24.02
C GLU A 173 0.39 -13.65 25.40
N PHE A 174 1.34 -14.55 25.47
CA PHE A 174 1.95 -14.95 26.74
C PHE A 174 2.74 -13.77 27.32
N PRO A 175 2.82 -13.63 28.66
CA PRO A 175 3.69 -12.65 29.29
C PRO A 175 5.13 -12.81 28.81
N GLY A 176 5.76 -11.73 28.44
CA GLY A 176 7.16 -11.73 27.99
C GLY A 176 7.71 -10.34 27.87
N GLU A 177 9.03 -10.24 27.84
CA GLU A 177 9.74 -8.99 27.58
C GLU A 177 10.99 -9.23 26.72
N VAL A 178 11.50 -8.13 26.14
CA VAL A 178 12.74 -8.19 25.37
C VAL A 178 13.90 -8.45 26.31
N VAL A 179 14.69 -9.47 26.00
CA VAL A 179 15.87 -9.87 26.77
C VAL A 179 17.06 -9.05 26.30
N ALA A 180 17.84 -8.50 27.22
CA ALA A 180 19.04 -7.78 26.89
C ALA A 180 20.10 -8.73 26.30
N ALA A 181 20.90 -8.23 25.33
CA ALA A 181 21.92 -9.04 24.70
C ALA A 181 22.91 -9.62 25.72
N GLY A 182 22.95 -10.96 25.82
CA GLY A 182 23.82 -11.67 26.76
C GLY A 182 23.14 -12.11 28.08
N GLU A 183 21.89 -11.77 28.32
CA GLU A 183 21.07 -12.34 29.39
C GLU A 183 20.39 -13.63 28.92
N MET A 184 20.31 -14.61 29.84
CA MET A 184 19.46 -15.81 29.60
C MET A 184 18.00 -15.44 29.92
N PRO A 185 17.06 -15.88 29.12
CA PRO A 185 15.64 -15.65 29.40
C PRO A 185 15.16 -16.40 30.65
#